data_fc6e6de8b27d1638aa24b5d90a278aa1
#
_entry.id   fc6e6de8b27d1638aa24b5d90a278aa1
#
_cell.length_a   1.000
_cell.length_b   1.000
_cell.length_c   1.000
_cell.angle_alpha   90.00
_cell.angle_beta   90.00
_cell.angle_gamma   90.00
#
_symmetry.space_group_name_H-M   'P 1'
#
loop_
_entity.id
_entity.type
_entity.pdbx_description
1 polymer ?
#
loop_
_entity_poly.entity_id
_entity_poly.type
_entity_poly.pdbx_seq_one_letter_code
_entity_poly.pdbx_strand_id
1 'polypeptide(L)'
;TPTESESDSPWHPLLSSDPTQIDDYRLDGRLGAGSFGVVYAATDADGSPVALKLLRPELSDDRRLRRRLAREAEALRRVEGDRTVKIIDVITEGDRAYLVMELLEGSTLDDTVKDQGPLQAGPLWFAAQGLIEALHDIRDAGVIHRDLKPSNVMYGPDGIKVLDFGISVVAEETSLTQTGAFMGTAAWISPEQITDDEITEATD
;
A
#
# COMPACT_ATOMS: atom_id res chain seq x y z
N THR A 1 20.41 32.85 -10.40
CA THR A 1 20.68 31.44 -10.80
C THR A 1 19.81 30.54 -9.95
N PRO A 2 18.80 29.87 -10.48
CA PRO A 2 18.07 28.86 -9.75
C PRO A 2 18.98 27.64 -9.58
N THR A 3 19.03 27.10 -8.39
CA THR A 3 19.79 25.92 -8.01
C THR A 3 19.25 24.70 -8.72
N GLU A 4 20.07 24.08 -9.54
CA GLU A 4 19.84 22.79 -10.22
C GLU A 4 19.83 21.64 -9.20
N SER A 5 18.70 21.36 -8.54
CA SER A 5 18.54 20.17 -7.71
C SER A 5 17.09 19.68 -7.52
N GLU A 6 16.11 20.25 -8.25
CA GLU A 6 14.70 19.86 -8.08
C GLU A 6 14.12 18.94 -9.16
N SER A 7 14.90 18.50 -10.15
CA SER A 7 14.36 17.76 -11.30
C SER A 7 14.68 16.25 -11.35
N ASP A 8 15.33 15.69 -10.32
CA ASP A 8 15.78 14.28 -10.34
C ASP A 8 15.16 13.40 -9.24
N SER A 9 14.13 13.91 -8.58
CA SER A 9 13.42 13.12 -7.57
C SER A 9 12.41 12.16 -8.24
N PRO A 10 12.43 10.84 -7.91
CA PRO A 10 11.50 9.87 -8.48
C PRO A 10 10.07 10.02 -7.96
N TRP A 11 9.80 10.96 -7.07
CA TRP A 11 8.48 11.23 -6.49
C TRP A 11 8.01 12.66 -6.74
N HIS A 12 6.68 12.86 -6.64
CA HIS A 12 6.07 14.18 -6.84
C HIS A 12 6.39 15.12 -5.67
N PRO A 13 6.50 16.44 -5.91
CA PRO A 13 6.67 17.43 -4.85
C PRO A 13 5.51 17.38 -3.84
N LEU A 14 5.80 17.75 -2.59
CA LEU A 14 4.77 17.98 -1.58
C LEU A 14 3.85 19.13 -2.00
N LEU A 15 2.56 18.98 -1.77
CA LEU A 15 1.61 20.07 -1.92
C LEU A 15 1.73 21.04 -0.73
N SER A 16 1.28 22.28 -0.90
CA SER A 16 1.26 23.27 0.18
C SER A 16 0.40 22.88 1.39
N SER A 17 -0.54 21.96 1.18
CA SER A 17 -1.39 21.37 2.24
C SER A 17 -0.76 20.18 2.94
N ASP A 18 0.32 19.61 2.40
CA ASP A 18 0.97 18.45 2.99
C ASP A 18 1.84 18.88 4.18
N PRO A 19 1.94 18.05 5.21
CA PRO A 19 2.92 18.26 6.26
C PRO A 19 4.33 18.07 5.68
N THR A 20 5.30 18.76 6.25
CA THR A 20 6.74 18.56 5.94
C THR A 20 7.36 17.53 6.86
N GLN A 21 6.69 17.22 7.99
CA GLN A 21 7.14 16.27 8.99
C GLN A 21 5.94 15.60 9.68
N ILE A 22 6.07 14.33 10.00
CA ILE A 22 5.16 13.55 10.84
C ILE A 22 6.00 12.84 11.89
N ASP A 23 5.84 13.23 13.16
CA ASP A 23 6.66 12.76 14.27
C ASP A 23 8.17 12.84 13.92
N ASP A 24 8.91 11.76 13.93
CA ASP A 24 10.33 11.72 13.62
C ASP A 24 10.64 11.53 12.11
N TYR A 25 9.61 11.50 11.25
CA TYR A 25 9.75 11.29 9.82
C TYR A 25 9.65 12.61 9.05
N ARG A 26 10.73 13.00 8.37
CA ARG A 26 10.72 14.11 7.41
C ARG A 26 10.14 13.64 6.09
N LEU A 27 9.14 14.35 5.56
CA LEU A 27 8.54 14.02 4.28
C LEU A 27 9.31 14.67 3.13
N ASP A 28 9.72 13.86 2.16
CA ASP A 28 10.56 14.27 1.04
C ASP A 28 9.75 14.47 -0.25
N GLY A 29 8.61 13.80 -0.41
CA GLY A 29 7.70 13.92 -1.55
C GLY A 29 6.54 12.95 -1.48
N ARG A 30 5.68 13.01 -2.50
CA ARG A 30 4.50 12.14 -2.62
C ARG A 30 4.78 10.98 -3.56
N LEU A 31 4.55 9.76 -3.10
CA LEU A 31 4.56 8.55 -3.91
C LEU A 31 3.20 8.28 -4.55
N GLY A 32 2.10 8.63 -3.86
CA GLY A 32 0.76 8.42 -4.36
C GLY A 32 -0.32 8.93 -3.41
N ALA A 33 -1.55 9.00 -3.89
CA ALA A 33 -2.73 9.32 -3.09
C ALA A 33 -3.90 8.43 -3.50
N GLY A 34 -4.63 7.92 -2.51
CA GLY A 34 -5.78 7.06 -2.72
C GLY A 34 -6.93 7.35 -1.78
N SER A 35 -7.94 6.48 -1.80
CA SER A 35 -9.13 6.60 -0.94
C SER A 35 -8.81 6.56 0.55
N PHE A 36 -7.75 5.85 0.94
CA PHE A 36 -7.38 5.62 2.34
C PHE A 36 -6.39 6.64 2.90
N GLY A 37 -5.69 7.37 2.05
CA GLY A 37 -4.69 8.33 2.48
C GLY A 37 -3.70 8.72 1.40
N VAL A 38 -2.58 9.26 1.85
CA VAL A 38 -1.47 9.67 1.00
C VAL A 38 -0.23 8.88 1.41
N VAL A 39 0.51 8.41 0.41
CA VAL A 39 1.81 7.75 0.62
C VAL A 39 2.91 8.74 0.28
N TYR A 40 3.81 8.93 1.22
CA TYR A 40 4.96 9.82 1.10
C TYR A 40 6.27 9.03 1.06
N ALA A 41 7.22 9.49 0.27
CA ALA A 41 8.61 9.21 0.51
C ALA A 41 9.05 10.03 1.73
N ALA A 42 9.76 9.42 2.66
CA ALA A 42 10.19 10.07 3.88
C ALA A 42 11.57 9.56 4.31
N THR A 43 12.18 10.32 5.21
CA THR A 43 13.46 9.97 5.86
C THR A 43 13.22 9.88 7.37
N ASP A 44 13.61 8.77 7.98
CA ASP A 44 13.52 8.57 9.43
C ASP A 44 14.59 9.36 10.21
N ALA A 45 14.60 9.25 11.54
CA ALA A 45 15.55 9.94 12.42
C ALA A 45 17.01 9.53 12.19
N ASP A 46 17.25 8.30 11.71
CA ASP A 46 18.57 7.76 11.43
C ASP A 46 19.07 8.11 10.01
N GLY A 47 18.23 8.78 9.21
CA GLY A 47 18.50 9.16 7.83
C GLY A 47 18.19 8.05 6.82
N SER A 48 17.48 7.00 7.22
CA SER A 48 17.10 5.91 6.32
C SER A 48 15.83 6.28 5.52
N PRO A 49 15.79 5.95 4.21
CA PRO A 49 14.61 6.20 3.39
C PRO A 49 13.51 5.20 3.71
N VAL A 50 12.27 5.71 3.84
CA VAL A 50 11.07 4.93 4.13
C VAL A 50 9.89 5.42 3.29
N ALA A 51 8.86 4.59 3.13
CA ALA A 51 7.55 5.01 2.65
C ALA A 51 6.60 5.15 3.84
N LEU A 52 5.91 6.30 3.94
CA LEU A 52 4.96 6.60 5.02
C LEU A 52 3.57 6.78 4.44
N LYS A 53 2.64 5.87 4.79
CA LYS A 53 1.23 5.96 4.41
C LYS A 53 0.43 6.62 5.52
N LEU A 54 0.12 7.90 5.33
CA LEU A 54 -0.72 8.67 6.24
C LEU A 54 -2.19 8.42 5.93
N LEU A 55 -2.95 7.94 6.91
CA LEU A 55 -4.39 7.72 6.75
C LEU A 55 -5.16 9.04 6.80
N ARG A 56 -6.31 9.07 6.12
CA ARG A 56 -7.23 10.20 6.18
C ARG A 56 -7.73 10.43 7.60
N PRO A 57 -7.97 11.69 8.01
CA PRO A 57 -8.47 12.01 9.35
C PRO A 57 -9.75 11.25 9.73
N GLU A 58 -10.68 11.10 8.78
CA GLU A 58 -11.96 10.40 8.99
C GLU A 58 -11.75 8.92 9.38
N LEU A 59 -10.68 8.30 8.88
CA LEU A 59 -10.29 6.93 9.23
C LEU A 59 -9.48 6.91 10.53
N SER A 60 -8.75 7.98 10.81
CA SER A 60 -7.95 8.11 12.03
C SER A 60 -8.80 8.34 13.27
N ASP A 61 -10.00 8.89 13.16
CA ASP A 61 -10.89 9.20 14.29
C ASP A 61 -11.67 7.98 14.79
N ASP A 62 -11.81 6.93 13.98
CA ASP A 62 -12.51 5.71 14.36
C ASP A 62 -11.61 4.74 15.14
N ARG A 63 -11.90 4.59 16.46
CA ARG A 63 -11.17 3.66 17.35
C ARG A 63 -11.24 2.19 16.92
N ARG A 64 -12.34 1.76 16.27
CA ARG A 64 -12.50 0.37 15.80
C ARG A 64 -11.57 0.15 14.62
N LEU A 65 -11.55 1.12 13.72
CA LEU A 65 -10.70 1.11 12.55
C LEU A 65 -9.22 1.09 12.93
N ARG A 66 -8.78 1.95 13.86
CA ARG A 66 -7.41 1.94 14.38
C ARG A 66 -6.98 0.59 14.97
N ARG A 67 -7.85 -0.02 15.79
CA ARG A 67 -7.56 -1.34 16.39
C ARG A 67 -7.46 -2.44 15.33
N ARG A 68 -8.28 -2.37 14.29
CA ARG A 68 -8.25 -3.32 13.18
C ARG A 68 -6.97 -3.12 12.37
N LEU A 69 -6.63 -1.89 12.03
CA LEU A 69 -5.37 -1.53 11.38
C LEU A 69 -4.16 -2.07 12.14
N ALA A 70 -4.11 -1.88 13.46
CA ALA A 70 -3.02 -2.38 14.29
C ALA A 70 -2.92 -3.92 14.24
N ARG A 71 -4.04 -4.63 14.24
CA ARG A 71 -4.06 -6.10 14.16
C ARG A 71 -3.61 -6.61 12.79
N GLU A 72 -4.07 -5.98 11.71
CA GLU A 72 -3.69 -6.34 10.35
C GLU A 72 -2.21 -6.06 10.12
N ALA A 73 -1.72 -4.91 10.54
CA ALA A 73 -0.31 -4.59 10.45
C ALA A 73 0.58 -5.54 11.26
N GLU A 74 0.14 -5.98 12.44
CA GLU A 74 0.85 -6.98 13.22
C GLU A 74 0.82 -8.35 12.52
N ALA A 75 -0.25 -8.71 11.83
CA ALA A 75 -0.30 -9.91 11.01
C ALA A 75 0.68 -9.82 9.83
N LEU A 76 0.77 -8.65 9.19
CA LEU A 76 1.69 -8.40 8.09
C LEU A 76 3.16 -8.46 8.49
N ARG A 77 3.49 -8.02 9.69
CA ARG A 77 4.87 -8.16 10.23
C ARG A 77 5.33 -9.61 10.34
N ARG A 78 4.38 -10.56 10.35
CA ARG A 78 4.66 -12.01 10.39
C ARG A 78 4.84 -12.64 9.02
N VAL A 79 4.51 -11.92 7.94
CA VAL A 79 4.77 -12.42 6.59
C VAL A 79 6.28 -12.41 6.37
N GLU A 80 6.87 -13.59 6.34
CA GLU A 80 8.28 -13.79 6.06
C GLU A 80 8.44 -14.01 4.55
N GLY A 81 9.17 -13.13 3.87
CA GLY A 81 9.42 -13.26 2.44
C GLY A 81 9.91 -11.94 1.83
N ASP A 82 10.52 -12.05 0.67
CA ASP A 82 11.06 -10.89 -0.06
C ASP A 82 10.07 -10.33 -1.10
N ARG A 83 8.91 -11.00 -1.30
CA ARG A 83 7.88 -10.62 -2.28
C ARG A 83 6.74 -9.79 -1.72
N THR A 84 6.82 -9.44 -0.45
CA THR A 84 5.87 -8.54 0.22
C THR A 84 6.58 -7.33 0.78
N VAL A 85 5.91 -6.18 0.81
CA VAL A 85 6.47 -4.97 1.41
C VAL A 85 6.68 -5.17 2.91
N LYS A 86 7.87 -4.80 3.41
CA LYS A 86 8.18 -4.92 4.85
C LYS A 86 7.58 -3.75 5.61
N ILE A 87 6.75 -4.06 6.61
CA ILE A 87 6.22 -3.06 7.55
C ILE A 87 7.26 -2.81 8.64
N ILE A 88 7.70 -1.56 8.73
CA ILE A 88 8.70 -1.10 9.71
C ILE A 88 7.99 -0.72 11.00
N ASP A 89 6.95 0.15 10.89
CA ASP A 89 6.20 0.59 12.07
C ASP A 89 4.73 0.88 11.76
N VAL A 90 3.90 0.91 12.80
CA VAL A 90 2.47 1.19 12.71
C VAL A 90 2.05 2.05 13.88
N ILE A 91 1.65 3.26 13.60
CA ILE A 91 1.20 4.22 14.59
C ILE A 91 -0.32 4.37 14.46
N THR A 92 -1.02 3.98 15.53
CA THR A 92 -2.49 4.06 15.59
C THR A 92 -2.98 4.86 16.79
N GLU A 93 -2.08 5.37 17.61
CA GLU A 93 -2.35 6.24 18.75
C GLU A 93 -2.02 7.71 18.40
N GLY A 94 -2.57 8.66 19.13
CA GLY A 94 -2.40 10.09 18.85
C GLY A 94 -3.41 10.64 17.85
N ASP A 95 -3.11 11.80 17.25
CA ASP A 95 -4.01 12.54 16.36
C ASP A 95 -4.00 11.98 14.92
N ARG A 96 -2.98 11.22 14.57
CA ARG A 96 -2.79 10.68 13.22
C ARG A 96 -2.50 9.20 13.27
N ALA A 97 -3.05 8.46 12.33
CA ALA A 97 -2.70 7.06 12.12
C ALA A 97 -1.92 6.93 10.81
N TYR A 98 -0.79 6.22 10.85
CA TYR A 98 0.04 6.01 9.68
C TYR A 98 0.83 4.69 9.76
N LEU A 99 1.23 4.19 8.60
CA LEU A 99 2.13 3.05 8.48
C LEU A 99 3.47 3.52 7.92
N VAL A 100 4.53 2.91 8.43
CA VAL A 100 5.88 3.08 7.89
C VAL A 100 6.32 1.74 7.29
N MET A 101 6.81 1.79 6.07
CA MET A 101 7.22 0.61 5.33
C MET A 101 8.53 0.88 4.56
N GLU A 102 9.17 -0.16 4.08
CA GLU A 102 10.33 0.00 3.21
C GLU A 102 9.97 0.83 1.98
N LEU A 103 10.87 1.73 1.58
CA LEU A 103 10.75 2.47 0.32
C LEU A 103 11.22 1.58 -0.82
N LEU A 104 10.33 1.32 -1.78
CA LEU A 104 10.60 0.46 -2.93
C LEU A 104 10.98 1.28 -4.16
N GLU A 105 11.90 0.74 -4.96
CA GLU A 105 12.20 1.25 -6.29
C GLU A 105 11.33 0.56 -7.34
N GLY A 106 10.89 1.33 -8.35
CA GLY A 106 10.07 0.82 -9.45
C GLY A 106 8.73 1.52 -9.58
N SER A 107 7.82 0.89 -10.31
CA SER A 107 6.46 1.36 -10.55
C SER A 107 5.46 0.25 -10.25
N THR A 108 4.18 0.59 -10.06
CA THR A 108 3.16 -0.44 -9.96
C THR A 108 2.99 -1.19 -11.28
N LEU A 109 2.49 -2.41 -11.25
CA LEU A 109 2.17 -3.13 -12.50
C LEU A 109 1.14 -2.37 -13.34
N ASP A 110 0.23 -1.67 -12.69
CA ASP A 110 -0.78 -0.83 -13.35
C ASP A 110 -0.12 0.32 -14.12
N ASP A 111 0.81 1.04 -13.50
CA ASP A 111 1.55 2.14 -14.14
C ASP A 111 2.51 1.59 -15.21
N THR A 112 3.21 0.49 -14.93
CA THR A 112 4.08 -0.16 -15.91
C THR A 112 3.33 -0.53 -17.19
N VAL A 113 2.14 -1.11 -17.06
CA VAL A 113 1.32 -1.49 -18.23
C VAL A 113 0.74 -0.26 -18.94
N LYS A 114 0.38 0.78 -18.24
CA LYS A 114 -0.08 2.04 -18.85
C LYS A 114 1.02 2.73 -19.67
N ASP A 115 2.23 2.74 -19.14
CA ASP A 115 3.36 3.47 -19.75
C ASP A 115 4.05 2.68 -20.84
N GLN A 116 4.20 1.37 -20.67
CA GLN A 116 5.01 0.50 -21.55
C GLN A 116 4.18 -0.51 -22.35
N GLY A 117 2.87 -0.60 -22.08
CA GLY A 117 2.00 -1.63 -22.63
C GLY A 117 2.12 -2.97 -21.90
N PRO A 118 1.42 -4.03 -22.38
CA PRO A 118 1.38 -5.33 -21.72
C PRO A 118 2.77 -5.97 -21.59
N LEU A 119 3.03 -6.59 -20.44
CA LEU A 119 4.26 -7.32 -20.20
C LEU A 119 4.43 -8.45 -21.24
N GLN A 120 5.61 -8.54 -21.83
CA GLN A 120 5.97 -9.63 -22.75
C GLN A 120 6.30 -10.91 -21.98
N ALA A 121 6.43 -12.05 -22.72
CA ALA A 121 6.52 -13.38 -22.11
C ALA A 121 7.54 -13.54 -20.97
N GLY A 122 8.75 -13.02 -21.09
CA GLY A 122 9.78 -13.11 -20.04
C GLY A 122 9.41 -12.33 -18.78
N PRO A 123 9.22 -11.01 -18.87
CA PRO A 123 8.76 -10.17 -17.74
C PRO A 123 7.44 -10.64 -17.14
N LEU A 124 6.47 -11.07 -17.95
CA LEU A 124 5.20 -11.61 -17.48
C LEU A 124 5.38 -12.88 -16.64
N TRP A 125 6.21 -13.81 -17.12
CA TRP A 125 6.52 -15.04 -16.39
C TRP A 125 7.18 -14.74 -15.04
N PHE A 126 8.13 -13.82 -15.03
CA PHE A 126 8.84 -13.42 -13.82
C PHE A 126 7.89 -12.74 -12.79
N ALA A 127 7.02 -11.86 -13.26
CA ALA A 127 6.00 -11.23 -12.41
C ALA A 127 5.01 -12.26 -11.86
N ALA A 128 4.53 -13.19 -12.69
CA ALA A 128 3.62 -14.26 -12.27
C ALA A 128 4.25 -15.18 -11.22
N GLN A 129 5.50 -15.58 -11.42
CA GLN A 129 6.22 -16.41 -10.47
C GLN A 129 6.38 -15.71 -9.11
N GLY A 130 6.83 -14.45 -9.12
CA GLY A 130 6.98 -13.69 -7.88
C GLY A 130 5.64 -13.43 -7.18
N LEU A 131 4.52 -13.29 -7.92
CA LEU A 131 3.21 -13.16 -7.33
C LEU A 131 2.76 -14.45 -6.65
N ILE A 132 3.01 -15.61 -7.25
CA ILE A 132 2.73 -16.91 -6.62
C ILE A 132 3.56 -17.08 -5.33
N GLU A 133 4.84 -16.71 -5.34
CA GLU A 133 5.70 -16.72 -4.15
C GLU A 133 5.09 -15.83 -3.05
N ALA A 134 4.72 -14.58 -3.38
CA ALA A 134 4.10 -13.66 -2.44
C ALA A 134 2.80 -14.22 -1.81
N LEU A 135 1.92 -14.81 -2.64
CA LEU A 135 0.66 -15.39 -2.16
C LEU A 135 0.89 -16.60 -1.24
N HIS A 136 1.94 -17.38 -1.49
CA HIS A 136 2.34 -18.45 -0.57
C HIS A 136 2.77 -17.89 0.79
N ASP A 137 3.64 -16.88 0.82
CA ASP A 137 4.12 -16.27 2.06
C ASP A 137 2.98 -15.64 2.87
N ILE A 138 2.06 -14.96 2.17
CA ILE A 138 0.85 -14.34 2.76
C ILE A 138 -0.04 -15.42 3.41
N ARG A 139 -0.33 -16.50 2.67
CA ARG A 139 -1.15 -17.61 3.15
C ARG A 139 -0.51 -18.31 4.34
N ASP A 140 0.80 -18.59 4.29
CA ASP A 140 1.52 -19.27 5.34
C ASP A 140 1.56 -18.46 6.65
N ALA A 141 1.47 -17.13 6.54
CA ALA A 141 1.27 -16.23 7.68
C ALA A 141 -0.19 -16.18 8.19
N GLY A 142 -1.13 -16.88 7.53
CA GLY A 142 -2.55 -16.86 7.87
C GLY A 142 -3.24 -15.53 7.54
N VAL A 143 -2.74 -14.82 6.54
CA VAL A 143 -3.26 -13.53 6.09
C VAL A 143 -3.97 -13.70 4.74
N ILE A 144 -5.02 -12.92 4.50
CA ILE A 144 -5.70 -12.79 3.21
C ILE A 144 -5.55 -11.34 2.77
N HIS A 145 -5.08 -11.11 1.54
CA HIS A 145 -4.82 -9.76 1.04
C HIS A 145 -6.10 -8.96 0.77
N ARG A 146 -7.10 -9.56 0.15
CA ARG A 146 -8.46 -9.03 -0.10
C ARG A 146 -8.56 -7.87 -1.10
N ASP A 147 -7.48 -7.26 -1.53
CA ASP A 147 -7.45 -6.17 -2.51
C ASP A 147 -6.28 -6.35 -3.50
N LEU A 148 -6.12 -7.59 -3.98
CA LEU A 148 -5.05 -7.90 -4.94
C LEU A 148 -5.42 -7.34 -6.31
N LYS A 149 -4.59 -6.41 -6.79
CA LYS A 149 -4.77 -5.73 -8.08
C LYS A 149 -3.44 -5.17 -8.58
N PRO A 150 -3.30 -4.88 -9.89
CA PRO A 150 -2.04 -4.40 -10.46
C PRO A 150 -1.47 -3.14 -9.80
N SER A 151 -2.32 -2.25 -9.27
CA SER A 151 -1.87 -1.06 -8.53
C SER A 151 -1.34 -1.34 -7.13
N ASN A 152 -1.55 -2.58 -6.61
CA ASN A 152 -1.02 -3.04 -5.33
C ASN A 152 0.15 -4.03 -5.51
N VAL A 153 0.75 -4.07 -6.70
CA VAL A 153 1.94 -4.88 -6.99
C VAL A 153 3.00 -3.98 -7.59
N MET A 154 4.09 -3.74 -6.85
CA MET A 154 5.28 -3.06 -7.38
C MET A 154 6.05 -4.00 -8.30
N TYR A 155 6.57 -3.44 -9.39
CA TYR A 155 7.48 -4.08 -10.34
C TYR A 155 8.76 -3.25 -10.40
N GLY A 156 9.85 -3.80 -9.91
CA GLY A 156 11.12 -3.12 -9.77
C GLY A 156 12.32 -4.01 -10.14
N PRO A 157 13.54 -3.51 -9.91
CA PRO A 157 14.79 -4.23 -10.22
C PRO A 157 14.87 -5.60 -9.53
N ASP A 158 14.36 -5.71 -8.31
CA ASP A 158 14.37 -6.92 -7.48
C ASP A 158 13.18 -7.85 -7.76
N GLY A 159 12.38 -7.54 -8.77
CA GLY A 159 11.19 -8.29 -9.13
C GLY A 159 9.91 -7.62 -8.66
N ILE A 160 8.90 -8.45 -8.33
CA ILE A 160 7.64 -7.93 -7.79
C ILE A 160 7.65 -7.89 -6.27
N LYS A 161 6.91 -6.93 -5.70
CA LYS A 161 6.52 -6.92 -4.29
C LYS A 161 5.05 -6.54 -4.15
N VAL A 162 4.32 -7.30 -3.35
CA VAL A 162 2.90 -7.02 -3.05
C VAL A 162 2.82 -5.96 -1.95
N LEU A 163 1.96 -4.96 -2.19
CA LEU A 163 1.70 -3.79 -1.34
C LEU A 163 0.33 -3.91 -0.67
N ASP A 164 0.07 -3.03 0.29
CA ASP A 164 -1.27 -2.63 0.76
C ASP A 164 -2.24 -3.77 1.11
N PHE A 165 -1.80 -4.72 1.90
CA PHE A 165 -2.65 -5.79 2.40
C PHE A 165 -3.86 -5.25 3.17
N GLY A 166 -5.05 -5.72 2.83
CA GLY A 166 -6.29 -5.68 3.64
C GLY A 166 -6.72 -4.39 4.34
N ILE A 167 -5.84 -3.39 4.42
CA ILE A 167 -6.12 -2.08 5.05
C ILE A 167 -7.29 -1.38 4.36
N SER A 168 -7.48 -1.64 3.09
CA SER A 168 -8.58 -1.13 2.27
C SER A 168 -9.94 -1.68 2.71
N VAL A 169 -10.06 -2.95 3.01
CA VAL A 169 -11.32 -3.58 3.43
C VAL A 169 -11.79 -3.06 4.79
N VAL A 170 -10.85 -2.73 5.67
CA VAL A 170 -11.15 -2.12 6.98
C VAL A 170 -11.90 -0.80 6.83
N ALA A 171 -11.54 -0.02 5.83
CA ALA A 171 -12.15 1.28 5.59
C ALA A 171 -13.39 1.20 4.68
N GLU A 172 -13.47 0.20 3.78
CA GLU A 172 -14.61 0.01 2.89
C GLU A 172 -15.86 -0.46 3.63
N GLU A 173 -15.77 -1.35 4.61
CA GLU A 173 -16.92 -1.75 5.44
C GLU A 173 -17.55 -0.55 6.18
N THR A 174 -16.76 0.49 6.47
CA THR A 174 -17.27 1.71 7.11
C THR A 174 -17.90 2.67 6.10
N SER A 175 -17.45 2.67 4.83
CA SER A 175 -17.95 3.56 3.79
C SER A 175 -19.11 2.95 2.98
N LEU A 176 -19.17 1.63 2.82
CA LEU A 176 -20.27 0.92 2.15
C LEU A 176 -21.63 1.14 2.85
N THR A 177 -21.63 1.33 4.17
CA THR A 177 -22.85 1.60 4.94
C THR A 177 -23.37 3.04 4.79
N GLN A 178 -22.55 3.98 4.33
CA GLN A 178 -22.94 5.40 4.28
C GLN A 178 -23.30 5.94 2.89
N THR A 179 -22.76 5.42 1.79
CA THR A 179 -22.94 6.07 0.48
C THR A 179 -23.38 5.19 -0.68
N GLY A 180 -23.37 3.86 -0.57
CA GLY A 180 -23.74 2.97 -1.68
C GLY A 180 -22.86 3.12 -2.94
N ALA A 181 -21.73 3.78 -2.84
CA ALA A 181 -20.83 4.05 -3.94
C ALA A 181 -19.66 3.05 -3.91
N PHE A 182 -19.73 2.03 -4.72
CA PHE A 182 -18.58 1.25 -5.16
C PHE A 182 -17.62 2.17 -5.92
N MET A 183 -16.59 2.68 -5.26
CA MET A 183 -15.63 3.57 -5.90
C MET A 183 -14.30 2.82 -6.13
N GLY A 184 -14.10 2.36 -7.35
CA GLY A 184 -12.78 2.21 -7.95
C GLY A 184 -12.24 0.81 -8.19
N THR A 185 -12.69 -0.26 -7.52
CA THR A 185 -12.03 -1.58 -7.62
C THR A 185 -12.93 -2.73 -8.08
N ALA A 186 -14.12 -2.46 -8.58
CA ALA A 186 -15.12 -3.48 -8.96
C ALA A 186 -14.61 -4.56 -9.94
N ALA A 187 -13.57 -4.27 -10.72
CA ALA A 187 -13.00 -5.21 -11.68
C ALA A 187 -12.15 -6.33 -11.03
N TRP A 188 -11.75 -6.15 -9.79
CA TRP A 188 -10.83 -7.04 -9.06
C TRP A 188 -11.45 -7.63 -7.79
N ILE A 189 -12.75 -7.38 -7.56
CA ILE A 189 -13.48 -7.91 -6.40
C ILE A 189 -13.88 -9.34 -6.69
N SER A 190 -13.63 -10.24 -5.74
CA SER A 190 -14.07 -11.63 -5.84
C SER A 190 -15.60 -11.76 -5.65
N PRO A 191 -16.23 -12.83 -6.16
CA PRO A 191 -17.67 -13.05 -5.99
C PRO A 191 -18.11 -13.05 -4.52
N GLU A 192 -17.37 -13.72 -3.65
CA GLU A 192 -17.65 -13.80 -2.22
C GLU A 192 -17.58 -12.45 -1.50
N GLN A 193 -16.72 -11.53 -1.96
CA GLN A 193 -16.69 -10.16 -1.45
C GLN A 193 -17.93 -9.35 -1.86
N ILE A 194 -18.54 -9.67 -3.03
CA ILE A 194 -19.77 -9.01 -3.49
C ILE A 194 -21.00 -9.55 -2.75
N THR A 195 -21.02 -10.86 -2.48
CA THR A 195 -22.17 -11.53 -1.87
C THR A 195 -22.13 -11.55 -0.34
N ASP A 196 -21.08 -10.98 0.27
CA ASP A 196 -20.84 -10.99 1.73
C ASP A 196 -20.76 -12.42 2.28
N ASP A 197 -20.22 -13.33 1.45
CA ASP A 197 -19.95 -14.71 1.84
C ASP A 197 -18.62 -14.81 2.62
N GLU A 198 -18.28 -16.00 3.10
CA GLU A 198 -17.08 -16.24 3.86
C GLU A 198 -15.80 -15.98 3.01
N ILE A 199 -15.00 -15.03 3.43
CA ILE A 199 -13.70 -14.69 2.82
C ILE A 199 -12.69 -15.76 3.23
N THR A 200 -12.10 -16.43 2.25
CA THR A 200 -11.10 -17.49 2.44
C THR A 200 -9.82 -17.18 1.64
N GLU A 201 -8.82 -18.05 1.76
CA GLU A 201 -7.58 -17.96 0.97
C GLU A 201 -7.82 -17.98 -0.56
N ALA A 202 -8.96 -18.51 -1.01
CA ALA A 202 -9.33 -18.55 -2.43
C ALA A 202 -9.76 -17.18 -2.99
N THR A 203 -9.93 -16.18 -2.11
CA THR A 203 -10.27 -14.80 -2.49
C THR A 203 -9.10 -14.09 -3.18
N ASP A 204 -7.87 -14.41 -2.82
CA ASP A 204 -6.63 -13.87 -3.39
C ASP A 204 -6.11 -14.71 -4.58
#